data_e5f803b8eae5bc1586af83d8de8d548e
#
_entry.id   e5f803b8eae5bc1586af83d8de8d548e
#
_cell.length_a   1.000
_cell.length_b   1.000
_cell.length_c   1.000
_cell.angle_alpha   90.00
_cell.angle_beta   90.00
_cell.angle_gamma   90.00
#
_symmetry.space_group_name_H-M   'P 1'
#
loop_
_entity.id
_entity.type
_entity.pdbx_description
1 polymer ?
#
loop_
_entity_poly.entity_id
_entity_poly.type
_entity_poly.pdbx_seq_one_letter_code
_entity_poly.pdbx_strand_id
1 'polypeptide(L)'
;FLSIYSTFIQRAYDQINHDIARMESPVVIGIDRSGLVGEDGPTHHGVFDIGILRPLPNLIIAQPKDAFEAQNILYTAFKLNRPYAIRYPRGSAIYREVEAFEMIETGTWTVLGNLETARVVVVAYGPDVDKIKDKIDANQLPVCVVNARFIKPLDDGLLNYLTQLNKHVIVY
;
A
#
# COMPACT_ATOMS: atom_id res chain seq x y z
N PHE A 1 12.55 11.07 -8.49
CA PHE A 1 12.28 10.29 -7.27
C PHE A 1 12.76 11.03 -6.03
N LEU A 2 11.93 11.12 -5.01
CA LEU A 2 12.23 11.71 -3.71
C LEU A 2 12.04 10.64 -2.63
N SER A 3 12.98 10.51 -1.70
CA SER A 3 12.83 9.62 -0.54
C SER A 3 12.83 10.43 0.76
N ILE A 4 11.84 10.16 1.62
CA ILE A 4 11.69 10.84 2.90
C ILE A 4 11.07 9.90 3.92
N TYR A 5 11.44 10.04 5.20
CA TYR A 5 10.79 9.28 6.27
C TYR A 5 9.35 9.75 6.48
N SER A 6 8.47 8.80 6.72
CA SER A 6 7.05 9.04 6.97
C SER A 6 6.82 10.12 8.04
N THR A 7 7.53 10.05 9.16
CA THR A 7 7.39 11.04 10.24
C THR A 7 7.82 12.46 9.82
N PHE A 8 8.74 12.61 8.86
CA PHE A 8 9.24 13.92 8.43
C PHE A 8 8.47 14.53 7.26
N ILE A 9 7.66 13.75 6.55
CA ILE A 9 6.87 14.24 5.40
C ILE A 9 5.87 15.33 5.80
N GLN A 10 5.46 15.36 7.07
CA GLN A 10 4.58 16.40 7.62
C GLN A 10 5.11 17.82 7.38
N ARG A 11 6.44 18.00 7.40
CA ARG A 11 7.09 19.31 7.17
C ARG A 11 7.03 19.76 5.71
N ALA A 12 6.80 18.83 4.79
CA ALA A 12 6.69 19.09 3.36
C ALA A 12 5.25 19.08 2.85
N TYR A 13 4.26 19.10 3.76
CA TYR A 13 2.85 18.96 3.39
C TYR A 13 2.39 20.03 2.39
N ASP A 14 2.75 21.29 2.63
CA ASP A 14 2.39 22.41 1.77
C ASP A 14 2.99 22.23 0.36
N GLN A 15 4.26 21.90 0.26
CA GLN A 15 4.95 21.67 -1.00
C GLN A 15 4.35 20.47 -1.75
N ILE A 16 4.03 19.40 -1.04
CA ILE A 16 3.38 18.23 -1.66
C ILE A 16 1.99 18.60 -2.18
N ASN A 17 1.23 19.39 -1.43
CA ASN A 17 -0.08 19.83 -1.85
C ASN A 17 0.00 20.79 -3.05
N HIS A 18 0.76 21.88 -2.93
CA HIS A 18 0.76 22.96 -3.93
C HIS A 18 1.60 22.63 -5.15
N ASP A 19 2.82 22.09 -4.98
CA ASP A 19 3.78 21.97 -6.06
C ASP A 19 3.74 20.58 -6.74
N ILE A 20 3.23 19.56 -6.03
CA ILE A 20 3.18 18.21 -6.55
C ILE A 20 1.73 17.80 -6.88
N ALA A 21 0.87 17.69 -5.87
CA ALA A 21 -0.44 17.09 -6.04
C ALA A 21 -1.39 17.94 -6.90
N ARG A 22 -1.52 19.22 -6.62
CA ARG A 22 -2.39 20.14 -7.36
C ARG A 22 -1.90 20.46 -8.77
N MET A 23 -0.59 20.49 -8.95
CA MET A 23 0.04 20.73 -10.26
C MET A 23 0.17 19.43 -11.08
N GLU A 24 -0.22 18.30 -10.53
CA GLU A 24 -0.06 16.97 -11.13
C GLU A 24 1.40 16.70 -11.56
N SER A 25 2.36 17.25 -10.81
CA SER A 25 3.78 17.08 -11.12
C SER A 25 4.18 15.60 -11.03
N PRO A 26 4.93 15.06 -12.00
CA PRO A 26 5.27 13.64 -12.05
C PRO A 26 6.39 13.27 -11.08
N VAL A 27 6.12 13.43 -9.80
CA VAL A 27 7.06 13.14 -8.71
C VAL A 27 6.66 11.83 -8.04
N VAL A 28 7.60 10.90 -7.95
CA VAL A 28 7.46 9.67 -7.17
C VAL A 28 8.11 9.86 -5.82
N ILE A 29 7.32 9.76 -4.75
CA ILE A 29 7.75 9.93 -3.37
C ILE A 29 7.86 8.55 -2.71
N GLY A 30 9.07 8.12 -2.36
CA GLY A 30 9.30 6.97 -1.50
C GLY A 30 9.17 7.38 -0.04
N ILE A 31 8.15 6.85 0.65
CA ILE A 31 7.88 7.13 2.07
C ILE A 31 8.45 5.99 2.90
N ASP A 32 9.64 6.22 3.40
CA ASP A 32 10.37 5.26 4.22
C ASP A 32 9.88 5.26 5.67
N ARG A 33 10.08 4.14 6.37
CA ARG A 33 9.71 3.97 7.77
C ARG A 33 8.23 4.20 8.06
N SER A 34 7.38 3.74 7.16
CA SER A 34 5.92 3.76 7.35
C SER A 34 5.51 2.76 8.43
N GLY A 35 4.67 3.17 9.36
CA GLY A 35 4.23 2.37 10.49
C GLY A 35 5.15 2.50 11.72
N LEU A 36 5.14 1.48 12.57
CA LEU A 36 5.96 1.43 13.78
C LEU A 36 7.39 1.00 13.44
N VAL A 37 8.37 1.70 13.95
CA VAL A 37 9.79 1.54 13.58
C VAL A 37 10.69 0.99 14.70
N GLY A 38 10.14 0.66 15.86
CA GLY A 38 10.85 0.00 16.95
C GLY A 38 12.08 0.78 17.44
N GLU A 39 13.27 0.33 17.06
CA GLU A 39 14.57 0.86 17.52
C GLU A 39 14.77 2.36 17.23
N ASP A 40 14.18 2.90 16.17
CA ASP A 40 14.31 4.33 15.84
C ASP A 40 13.56 5.23 16.85
N GLY A 41 12.73 4.64 17.71
CA GLY A 41 12.02 5.29 18.79
C GLY A 41 10.72 6.02 18.37
N PRO A 42 9.99 6.57 19.34
CA PRO A 42 8.64 7.10 19.13
C PRO A 42 8.58 8.32 18.20
N THR A 43 9.67 9.09 18.10
CA THR A 43 9.73 10.27 17.22
C THR A 43 9.82 9.91 15.74
N HIS A 44 10.08 8.64 15.42
CA HIS A 44 10.26 8.16 14.06
C HIS A 44 9.09 7.28 13.56
N HIS A 45 8.08 7.03 14.39
CA HIS A 45 6.89 6.29 13.96
C HIS A 45 6.16 7.00 12.82
N GLY A 46 5.96 6.27 11.72
CA GLY A 46 5.33 6.77 10.50
C GLY A 46 3.85 6.44 10.45
N VAL A 47 3.05 7.03 11.34
CA VAL A 47 1.62 6.69 11.51
C VAL A 47 0.65 7.76 11.00
N PHE A 48 1.13 8.94 10.64
CA PHE A 48 0.27 10.06 10.23
C PHE A 48 0.23 10.33 8.73
N ASP A 49 1.18 9.79 7.97
CA ASP A 49 1.35 10.07 6.55
C ASP A 49 0.11 9.75 5.70
N ILE A 50 -0.57 8.62 5.95
CA ILE A 50 -1.84 8.31 5.27
C ILE A 50 -2.88 9.39 5.55
N GLY A 51 -3.06 9.77 6.82
CA GLY A 51 -4.07 10.75 7.23
C GLY A 51 -3.87 12.12 6.58
N ILE A 52 -2.62 12.56 6.42
CA ILE A 52 -2.30 13.87 5.84
C ILE A 52 -2.24 13.84 4.31
N LEU A 53 -1.82 12.74 3.70
CA LEU A 53 -1.64 12.67 2.24
C LEU A 53 -2.92 12.23 1.50
N ARG A 54 -3.76 11.40 2.11
CA ARG A 54 -4.95 10.87 1.47
C ARG A 54 -5.94 11.96 0.99
N PRO A 55 -6.14 13.09 1.70
CA PRO A 55 -7.00 14.18 1.23
C PRO A 55 -6.47 14.94 0.01
N LEU A 56 -5.15 14.89 -0.28
CA LEU A 56 -4.56 15.65 -1.38
C LEU A 56 -5.10 15.18 -2.73
N PRO A 57 -5.47 16.09 -3.65
CA PRO A 57 -5.96 15.70 -4.96
C PRO A 57 -4.86 15.02 -5.79
N ASN A 58 -5.24 14.23 -6.78
CA ASN A 58 -4.38 13.67 -7.81
C ASN A 58 -3.21 12.78 -7.34
N LEU A 59 -2.93 12.70 -6.05
CA LEU A 59 -1.88 11.88 -5.47
C LEU A 59 -2.32 10.42 -5.34
N ILE A 60 -1.59 9.52 -5.99
CA ILE A 60 -1.77 8.07 -5.84
C ILE A 60 -0.93 7.61 -4.64
N ILE A 61 -1.50 6.75 -3.80
CA ILE A 61 -0.81 6.22 -2.61
C ILE A 61 -0.88 4.70 -2.63
N ALA A 62 0.28 4.06 -2.63
CA ALA A 62 0.39 2.61 -2.61
C ALA A 62 1.34 2.13 -1.50
N GLN A 63 1.10 0.91 -1.02
CA GLN A 63 2.01 0.20 -0.12
C GLN A 63 2.13 -1.25 -0.57
N PRO A 64 3.26 -1.64 -1.16
CA PRO A 64 3.51 -3.01 -1.59
C PRO A 64 3.61 -3.96 -0.40
N LYS A 65 3.19 -5.21 -0.61
CA LYS A 65 3.29 -6.27 0.38
C LYS A 65 4.70 -6.89 0.46
N ASP A 66 5.42 -6.89 -0.67
CA ASP A 66 6.76 -7.49 -0.80
C ASP A 66 7.63 -6.71 -1.79
N ALA A 67 8.89 -7.16 -1.96
CA ALA A 67 9.84 -6.52 -2.86
C ALA A 67 9.45 -6.66 -4.34
N PHE A 68 8.79 -7.75 -4.72
CA PHE A 68 8.34 -7.98 -6.10
C PHE A 68 7.24 -6.99 -6.48
N GLU A 69 6.23 -6.86 -5.62
CA GLU A 69 5.16 -5.87 -5.82
C GLU A 69 5.70 -4.44 -5.78
N ALA A 70 6.71 -4.17 -4.91
CA ALA A 70 7.37 -2.87 -4.83
C ALA A 70 8.06 -2.47 -6.14
N GLN A 71 8.75 -3.39 -6.80
CA GLN A 71 9.40 -3.16 -8.10
C GLN A 71 8.36 -2.80 -9.17
N ASN A 72 7.26 -3.54 -9.24
CA ASN A 72 6.20 -3.32 -10.22
C ASN A 72 5.42 -2.02 -9.96
N ILE A 73 5.13 -1.70 -8.68
CA ILE A 73 4.54 -0.42 -8.30
C ILE A 73 5.46 0.76 -8.65
N LEU A 74 6.76 0.64 -8.38
CA LEU A 74 7.74 1.68 -8.72
C LEU A 74 7.84 1.88 -10.23
N TYR A 75 7.90 0.79 -10.99
CA TYR A 75 7.88 0.83 -12.46
C TYR A 75 6.61 1.51 -12.98
N THR A 76 5.46 1.14 -12.44
CA THR A 76 4.17 1.73 -12.77
C THR A 76 4.15 3.23 -12.48
N ALA A 77 4.64 3.64 -11.31
CA ALA A 77 4.68 5.04 -10.89
C ALA A 77 5.50 5.91 -11.87
N PHE A 78 6.65 5.42 -12.34
CA PHE A 78 7.45 6.11 -13.34
C PHE A 78 6.79 6.17 -14.73
N LYS A 79 6.04 5.14 -15.10
CA LYS A 79 5.37 5.09 -16.41
C LYS A 79 4.12 5.96 -16.47
N LEU A 80 3.41 6.11 -15.36
CA LEU A 80 2.16 6.88 -15.32
C LEU A 80 2.36 8.38 -15.41
N ASN A 81 3.57 8.88 -15.12
CA ASN A 81 3.89 10.31 -15.18
C ASN A 81 2.91 11.18 -14.37
N ARG A 82 2.58 10.75 -13.14
CA ARG A 82 1.65 11.39 -12.22
C ARG A 82 2.23 11.44 -10.80
N PRO A 83 1.71 12.30 -9.90
CA PRO A 83 2.08 12.28 -8.48
C PRO A 83 1.83 10.91 -7.85
N TYR A 84 2.84 10.34 -7.24
CA TYR A 84 2.78 9.00 -6.69
C TYR A 84 3.54 8.89 -5.37
N ALA A 85 2.94 8.30 -4.35
CA ALA A 85 3.55 8.02 -3.07
C ALA A 85 3.59 6.51 -2.83
N ILE A 86 4.78 5.97 -2.57
CA ILE A 86 4.99 4.55 -2.28
C ILE A 86 5.49 4.44 -0.85
N ARG A 87 4.68 3.84 0.01
CA ARG A 87 4.99 3.62 1.42
C ARG A 87 5.70 2.28 1.59
N TYR A 88 6.70 2.24 2.45
CA TYR A 88 7.35 0.99 2.84
C TYR A 88 7.88 1.07 4.28
N PRO A 89 7.86 -0.04 5.03
CA PRO A 89 8.31 -0.07 6.41
C PRO A 89 9.84 -0.11 6.50
N ARG A 90 10.37 0.12 7.71
CA ARG A 90 11.74 -0.21 8.04
C ARG A 90 11.93 -1.73 8.02
N GLY A 91 12.96 -2.21 7.36
CA GLY A 91 13.27 -3.64 7.33
C GLY A 91 13.99 -4.08 6.08
N SER A 92 14.15 -5.38 5.96
CA SER A 92 14.72 -6.04 4.79
C SER A 92 13.63 -6.79 4.04
N ALA A 93 13.75 -6.86 2.73
CA ALA A 93 12.89 -7.67 1.89
C ALA A 93 13.74 -8.67 1.10
N ILE A 94 13.16 -9.83 0.81
CA ILE A 94 13.81 -10.82 -0.04
C ILE A 94 13.76 -10.31 -1.47
N TYR A 95 14.94 -10.05 -2.04
CA TYR A 95 15.06 -9.70 -3.45
C TYR A 95 14.84 -10.94 -4.32
N ARG A 96 14.09 -10.76 -5.39
CA ARG A 96 13.95 -11.75 -6.46
C ARG A 96 14.25 -11.05 -7.78
N GLU A 97 15.16 -11.63 -8.55
CA GLU A 97 15.40 -11.17 -9.90
C GLU A 97 14.16 -11.43 -10.76
N VAL A 98 13.79 -10.45 -11.57
CA VAL A 98 12.66 -10.54 -12.49
C VAL A 98 13.16 -10.30 -13.90
N GLU A 99 12.64 -11.05 -14.86
CA GLU A 99 12.99 -10.88 -16.28
C GLU A 99 12.46 -9.55 -16.85
N ALA A 100 11.31 -9.11 -16.36
CA ALA A 100 10.68 -7.85 -16.76
C ALA A 100 9.81 -7.30 -15.63
N PHE A 101 9.65 -5.97 -15.60
CA PHE A 101 8.69 -5.31 -14.72
C PHE A 101 7.33 -5.23 -15.39
N GLU A 102 6.28 -5.41 -14.59
CA GLU A 102 4.89 -5.36 -15.04
C GLU A 102 4.20 -4.09 -14.57
N MET A 103 3.34 -3.55 -15.43
CA MET A 103 2.45 -2.46 -15.04
C MET A 103 1.34 -2.99 -14.14
N ILE A 104 1.13 -2.33 -13.01
CA ILE A 104 0.01 -2.60 -12.11
C ILE A 104 -1.09 -1.56 -12.38
N GLU A 105 -2.29 -2.02 -12.67
CA GLU A 105 -3.44 -1.13 -12.81
C GLU A 105 -3.71 -0.39 -11.49
N THR A 106 -3.76 0.94 -11.57
CA THR A 106 -3.93 1.80 -10.40
C THR A 106 -5.30 1.62 -9.77
N GLY A 107 -5.34 1.47 -8.46
CA GLY A 107 -6.57 1.27 -7.71
C GLY A 107 -7.06 -0.18 -7.69
N THR A 108 -6.26 -1.15 -8.16
CA THR A 108 -6.62 -2.57 -8.09
C THR A 108 -6.00 -3.26 -6.88
N TRP A 109 -6.82 -4.05 -6.20
CA TRP A 109 -6.39 -4.93 -5.11
C TRP A 109 -6.27 -6.37 -5.58
N THR A 110 -5.61 -7.23 -4.82
CA THR A 110 -5.51 -8.66 -5.13
C THR A 110 -6.12 -9.51 -4.02
N VAL A 111 -6.70 -10.63 -4.41
CA VAL A 111 -7.34 -11.58 -3.50
C VAL A 111 -6.42 -12.79 -3.33
N LEU A 112 -6.09 -13.12 -2.08
CA LEU A 112 -5.26 -14.27 -1.70
C LEU A 112 -6.13 -15.31 -1.00
N GLY A 113 -6.56 -16.30 -1.74
CA GLY A 113 -7.49 -17.34 -1.29
C GLY A 113 -8.79 -17.33 -2.10
N ASN A 114 -9.83 -17.96 -1.57
CA ASN A 114 -11.12 -18.07 -2.23
C ASN A 114 -12.20 -17.31 -1.45
N LEU A 115 -12.72 -16.23 -2.05
CA LEU A 115 -13.77 -15.39 -1.45
C LEU A 115 -15.09 -16.17 -1.25
N GLU A 116 -15.40 -17.13 -2.10
CA GLU A 116 -16.68 -17.84 -2.01
C GLU A 116 -16.73 -18.78 -0.82
N THR A 117 -15.63 -19.50 -0.57
CA THR A 117 -15.54 -20.48 0.51
C THR A 117 -15.12 -19.89 1.86
N ALA A 118 -14.51 -18.72 1.88
CA ALA A 118 -14.10 -18.05 3.10
C ALA A 118 -15.32 -17.62 3.93
N ARG A 119 -15.20 -17.70 5.25
CA ARG A 119 -16.19 -17.16 6.20
C ARG A 119 -15.86 -15.73 6.62
N VAL A 120 -14.59 -15.40 6.61
CA VAL A 120 -14.06 -14.09 7.00
C VAL A 120 -13.14 -13.59 5.89
N VAL A 121 -13.18 -12.30 5.62
CA VAL A 121 -12.26 -11.62 4.71
C VAL A 121 -11.43 -10.65 5.54
N VAL A 122 -10.10 -10.74 5.45
CA VAL A 122 -9.19 -9.77 6.05
C VAL A 122 -8.67 -8.86 4.96
N VAL A 123 -8.93 -7.57 5.08
CA VAL A 123 -8.37 -6.53 4.21
C VAL A 123 -7.14 -5.95 4.89
N ALA A 124 -5.98 -6.14 4.29
CA ALA A 124 -4.70 -5.68 4.83
C ALA A 124 -3.84 -5.07 3.72
N TYR A 125 -2.79 -4.35 4.08
CA TYR A 125 -1.82 -3.78 3.13
C TYR A 125 -0.39 -3.90 3.65
N GLY A 126 0.57 -3.82 2.74
CA GLY A 126 1.98 -3.93 3.08
C GLY A 126 2.39 -5.34 3.53
N PRO A 127 3.54 -5.51 4.19
CA PRO A 127 4.11 -6.81 4.54
C PRO A 127 3.25 -7.68 5.46
N ASP A 128 2.27 -7.10 6.13
CA ASP A 128 1.39 -7.87 7.00
C ASP A 128 0.41 -8.76 6.21
N VAL A 129 0.17 -8.45 4.93
CA VAL A 129 -0.63 -9.30 4.03
C VAL A 129 -0.09 -10.73 3.98
N ASP A 130 1.22 -10.89 3.69
CA ASP A 130 1.84 -12.21 3.59
C ASP A 130 1.93 -12.89 4.97
N LYS A 131 2.26 -12.14 6.03
CA LYS A 131 2.28 -12.67 7.40
C LYS A 131 0.92 -13.22 7.84
N ILE A 132 -0.16 -12.50 7.53
CA ILE A 132 -1.53 -12.94 7.83
C ILE A 132 -1.85 -14.18 7.00
N LYS A 133 -1.54 -14.15 5.70
CA LYS A 133 -1.78 -15.28 4.80
C LYS A 133 -1.07 -16.55 5.26
N ASP A 134 0.20 -16.46 5.65
CA ASP A 134 0.98 -17.59 6.17
C ASP A 134 0.33 -18.20 7.43
N LYS A 135 -0.18 -17.35 8.33
CA LYS A 135 -0.88 -17.82 9.54
C LYS A 135 -2.22 -18.50 9.22
N ILE A 136 -2.96 -17.98 8.25
CA ILE A 136 -4.21 -18.56 7.78
C ILE A 136 -3.94 -19.95 7.19
N ASP A 137 -2.94 -20.08 6.33
CA ASP A 137 -2.59 -21.33 5.67
C ASP A 137 -2.07 -22.38 6.66
N ALA A 138 -1.17 -21.98 7.55
CA ALA A 138 -0.62 -22.88 8.57
C ALA A 138 -1.69 -23.48 9.52
N ASN A 139 -2.78 -22.74 9.73
CA ASN A 139 -3.89 -23.18 10.60
C ASN A 139 -5.14 -23.62 9.81
N GLN A 140 -5.08 -23.68 8.49
CA GLN A 140 -6.15 -24.07 7.59
C GLN A 140 -7.48 -23.33 7.89
N LEU A 141 -7.38 -22.03 8.16
CA LEU A 141 -8.54 -21.22 8.50
C LEU A 141 -9.39 -20.89 7.26
N PRO A 142 -10.72 -20.87 7.36
CA PRO A 142 -11.62 -20.48 6.27
C PRO A 142 -11.65 -18.94 6.11
N VAL A 143 -10.50 -18.36 5.88
CA VAL A 143 -10.28 -16.91 5.79
C VAL A 143 -9.61 -16.58 4.46
N CYS A 144 -10.06 -15.51 3.83
CA CYS A 144 -9.44 -14.96 2.63
C CYS A 144 -8.77 -13.62 2.97
N VAL A 145 -7.63 -13.34 2.36
CA VAL A 145 -6.94 -12.06 2.52
C VAL A 145 -7.08 -11.23 1.25
N VAL A 146 -7.38 -9.96 1.42
CA VAL A 146 -7.36 -8.96 0.36
C VAL A 146 -6.15 -8.06 0.59
N ASN A 147 -5.26 -8.02 -0.38
CA ASN A 147 -4.12 -7.11 -0.40
C ASN A 147 -4.57 -5.75 -0.94
N ALA A 148 -4.85 -4.82 -0.06
CA ALA A 148 -5.24 -3.44 -0.37
C ALA A 148 -4.01 -2.58 -0.72
N ARG A 149 -3.21 -3.00 -1.70
CA ARG A 149 -1.95 -2.36 -2.11
C ARG A 149 -2.08 -0.90 -2.53
N PHE A 150 -3.28 -0.46 -2.96
CA PHE A 150 -3.60 0.94 -3.18
C PHE A 150 -4.45 1.48 -2.03
N ILE A 151 -3.90 2.47 -1.33
CA ILE A 151 -4.58 3.21 -0.26
C ILE A 151 -5.41 4.34 -0.88
N LYS A 152 -4.94 4.82 -2.05
CA LYS A 152 -5.64 5.81 -2.88
C LYS A 152 -5.20 5.67 -4.35
N PRO A 153 -6.15 5.51 -5.30
CA PRO A 153 -7.57 5.24 -5.05
C PRO A 153 -7.80 3.86 -4.43
N LEU A 154 -8.96 3.66 -3.83
CA LEU A 154 -9.41 2.33 -3.38
C LEU A 154 -9.90 1.52 -4.59
N ASP A 155 -9.98 0.20 -4.43
CA ASP A 155 -10.63 -0.68 -5.40
C ASP A 155 -12.15 -0.70 -5.15
N ASP A 156 -12.85 0.25 -5.76
CA ASP A 156 -14.30 0.38 -5.60
C ASP A 156 -15.05 -0.84 -6.14
N GLY A 157 -14.53 -1.49 -7.18
CA GLY A 157 -15.11 -2.70 -7.74
C GLY A 157 -15.09 -3.85 -6.74
N LEU A 158 -13.92 -4.14 -6.15
CA LEU A 158 -13.77 -5.18 -5.15
C LEU A 158 -14.49 -4.83 -3.85
N LEU A 159 -14.47 -3.58 -3.40
CA LEU A 159 -15.21 -3.14 -2.22
C LEU A 159 -16.72 -3.36 -2.39
N ASN A 160 -17.29 -2.96 -3.51
CA ASN A 160 -18.70 -3.21 -3.81
C ASN A 160 -19.02 -4.70 -3.85
N TYR A 161 -18.14 -5.52 -4.42
CA TYR A 161 -18.32 -6.96 -4.41
C TYR A 161 -18.30 -7.54 -2.99
N LEU A 162 -17.35 -7.12 -2.14
CA LEU A 162 -17.26 -7.57 -0.75
C LEU A 162 -18.53 -7.24 0.05
N THR A 163 -19.18 -6.10 -0.20
CA THR A 163 -20.43 -5.74 0.48
C THR A 163 -21.59 -6.68 0.13
N GLN A 164 -21.55 -7.30 -1.05
CA GLN A 164 -22.59 -8.22 -1.52
C GLN A 164 -22.42 -9.65 -0.96
N LEU A 165 -21.22 -9.99 -0.48
CA LEU A 165 -20.90 -11.36 -0.06
C LEU A 165 -21.48 -11.76 1.30
N ASN A 166 -22.09 -10.86 2.07
CA ASN A 166 -22.63 -11.08 3.42
C ASN A 166 -21.62 -11.83 4.34
N LYS A 167 -20.36 -11.42 4.34
CA LYS A 167 -19.26 -12.00 5.11
C LYS A 167 -18.75 -11.05 6.17
N HIS A 168 -18.11 -11.59 7.19
CA HIS A 168 -17.39 -10.76 8.15
C HIS A 168 -16.14 -10.20 7.47
N VAL A 169 -16.00 -8.87 7.45
CA VAL A 169 -14.82 -8.17 6.92
C VAL A 169 -14.07 -7.54 8.09
N ILE A 170 -12.80 -7.88 8.20
CA ILE A 170 -11.87 -7.30 9.17
C ILE A 170 -10.89 -6.43 8.39
N VAL A 171 -10.73 -5.18 8.78
CA VAL A 171 -9.68 -4.29 8.25
C VAL A 171 -8.55 -4.26 9.26
N TYR A 172 -7.33 -4.57 8.79
CA TYR A 172 -6.12 -4.65 9.61
C TYR A 172 -5.13 -3.55 9.24
#